data_3d7c89402308e95ebeb58bfa7b8de0bb
#
_entry.id   3d7c89402308e95ebeb58bfa7b8de0bb
#
_cell.length_a   1.000
_cell.length_b   1.000
_cell.length_c   1.000
_cell.angle_alpha   90.00
_cell.angle_beta   90.00
_cell.angle_gamma   90.00
#
_symmetry.space_group_name_H-M   'P 1'
#
loop_
_entity.id
_entity.type
_entity.pdbx_description
1 polymer ?
#
loop_
_entity_poly.entity_id
_entity_poly.type
_entity_poly.pdbx_seq_one_letter_code
_entity_poly.pdbx_strand_id
1 'polypeptide(L)'
;MHYKVLEETISCVKSIKEGNSNAKQIVIIDNFSNNGTGEKLQEIYESDSEIDVLINHENAGFARGNNVAYQFAKEKYNPDFMVIMNNDIEIETEDFEKIVTDIYSEEKFHLLGPDIFSTTYQLHQNPKRLTHYTYEEVKALNEKFKKGSQVSLALKIKCWLKASKVLRTAIYQNRRKKGSVDYRKQVENPILHGSFIVYSRDFIEKEEYAFNPNTFFYYETEILDYEAELKGYNLHTED
;
A
#
# COMPACT_ATOMS: atom_id res chain seq x y z
N MET A 1 -6.41 5.33 0.07
CA MET A 1 -7.81 4.90 0.37
C MET A 1 -8.18 5.34 1.77
N HIS A 2 -9.36 5.98 1.94
CA HIS A 2 -9.90 6.44 3.22
C HIS A 2 -10.81 5.38 3.84
N TYR A 3 -10.74 5.22 5.17
CA TYR A 3 -11.69 4.44 5.96
C TYR A 3 -11.77 4.98 7.40
N LYS A 4 -12.84 5.69 7.72
CA LYS A 4 -13.27 6.17 9.05
C LYS A 4 -12.42 7.25 9.73
N VAL A 5 -11.13 7.39 9.47
CA VAL A 5 -10.22 8.29 10.19
C VAL A 5 -9.92 9.52 9.33
N LEU A 6 -10.66 10.59 9.59
CA LEU A 6 -10.61 11.83 8.80
C LEU A 6 -9.25 12.51 8.88
N GLU A 7 -8.72 12.66 10.10
CA GLU A 7 -7.49 13.41 10.38
C GLU A 7 -6.27 12.79 9.70
N GLU A 8 -6.17 11.47 9.67
CA GLU A 8 -5.09 10.77 8.96
C GLU A 8 -5.12 11.06 7.46
N THR A 9 -6.32 11.06 6.86
CA THR A 9 -6.46 11.37 5.44
C THR A 9 -6.08 12.82 5.13
N ILE A 10 -6.49 13.77 5.97
CA ILE A 10 -6.12 15.19 5.81
C ILE A 10 -4.61 15.37 5.95
N SER A 11 -3.97 14.73 6.94
CA SER A 11 -2.52 14.78 7.13
C SER A 11 -1.77 14.20 5.93
N CYS A 12 -2.21 13.05 5.44
CA CYS A 12 -1.68 12.42 4.24
C CYS A 12 -1.75 13.34 3.01
N VAL A 13 -2.93 13.91 2.72
CA VAL A 13 -3.11 14.84 1.59
C VAL A 13 -2.22 16.07 1.74
N LYS A 14 -2.11 16.60 2.97
CA LYS A 14 -1.24 17.74 3.25
C LYS A 14 0.22 17.41 2.95
N SER A 15 0.73 16.27 3.40
CA SER A 15 2.11 15.84 3.12
C SER A 15 2.39 15.69 1.62
N ILE A 16 1.42 15.15 0.87
CA ILE A 16 1.52 15.07 -0.59
C ILE A 16 1.62 16.46 -1.22
N LYS A 17 0.83 17.42 -0.77
CA LYS A 17 0.82 18.79 -1.34
C LYS A 17 2.07 19.58 -0.97
N GLU A 18 2.59 19.41 0.23
CA GLU A 18 3.78 20.11 0.71
C GLU A 18 5.08 19.56 0.12
N GLY A 19 5.17 18.25 -0.08
CA GLY A 19 6.39 17.57 -0.55
C GLY A 19 6.66 17.68 -2.06
N ASN A 20 5.78 18.31 -2.84
CA ASN A 20 5.92 18.32 -4.29
C ASN A 20 5.28 19.54 -4.94
N SER A 21 5.99 20.15 -5.88
CA SER A 21 5.58 21.39 -6.55
C SER A 21 4.87 21.21 -7.90
N ASN A 22 4.84 20.01 -8.48
CA ASN A 22 4.37 19.78 -9.84
C ASN A 22 2.95 19.19 -9.92
N ALA A 23 2.36 19.28 -11.10
CA ALA A 23 0.98 18.90 -11.37
C ALA A 23 0.68 17.45 -10.97
N LYS A 24 -0.07 17.27 -9.93
CA LYS A 24 -0.57 15.99 -9.50
C LYS A 24 -2.05 16.05 -9.22
N GLN A 25 -2.67 14.95 -9.41
CA GLN A 25 -4.06 14.75 -9.11
C GLN A 25 -4.17 13.76 -7.95
N ILE A 26 -4.96 14.05 -6.97
CA ILE A 26 -5.19 13.19 -5.81
C ILE A 26 -6.60 12.63 -5.89
N VAL A 27 -6.71 11.31 -5.88
CA VAL A 27 -7.99 10.63 -5.81
C VAL A 27 -8.15 9.99 -4.44
N ILE A 28 -9.09 10.49 -3.66
CA ILE A 28 -9.46 9.93 -2.37
C ILE A 28 -10.67 9.02 -2.59
N ILE A 29 -10.54 7.74 -2.28
CA ILE A 29 -11.67 6.81 -2.27
C ILE A 29 -12.08 6.50 -0.83
N ASP A 30 -13.27 6.90 -0.43
CA ASP A 30 -13.89 6.44 0.82
C ASP A 30 -14.50 5.06 0.61
N ASN A 31 -13.95 4.06 1.29
CA ASN A 31 -14.38 2.68 1.15
C ASN A 31 -15.55 2.35 2.09
N PHE A 32 -16.62 3.16 2.04
CA PHE A 32 -17.81 3.02 2.86
C PHE A 32 -17.53 3.18 4.37
N SER A 33 -17.04 4.35 4.78
CA SER A 33 -16.78 4.66 6.18
C SER A 33 -18.03 4.67 7.04
N ASN A 34 -19.18 5.06 6.46
CA ASN A 34 -20.50 5.08 7.09
C ASN A 34 -20.53 5.83 8.45
N ASN A 35 -19.72 6.87 8.58
CA ASN A 35 -19.62 7.74 9.76
C ASN A 35 -19.59 9.23 9.41
N GLY A 36 -19.93 9.59 8.16
CA GLY A 36 -19.96 10.96 7.65
C GLY A 36 -18.58 11.53 7.29
N THR A 37 -17.49 10.74 7.38
CA THR A 37 -16.15 11.27 7.07
C THR A 37 -15.88 11.35 5.57
N GLY A 38 -16.49 10.48 4.75
CA GLY A 38 -16.42 10.57 3.29
C GLY A 38 -17.06 11.87 2.77
N GLU A 39 -18.25 12.18 3.25
CA GLU A 39 -18.98 13.41 2.90
C GLU A 39 -18.22 14.66 3.38
N LYS A 40 -17.61 14.62 4.56
CA LYS A 40 -16.75 15.71 5.04
C LYS A 40 -15.52 15.92 4.15
N LEU A 41 -14.89 14.84 3.64
CA LEU A 41 -13.79 14.98 2.70
C LEU A 41 -14.25 15.63 1.39
N GLN A 42 -15.44 15.29 0.89
CA GLN A 42 -16.02 15.97 -0.28
C GLN A 42 -16.22 17.47 -0.02
N GLU A 43 -16.77 17.85 1.15
CA GLU A 43 -16.97 19.24 1.54
C GLU A 43 -15.63 20.00 1.68
N ILE A 44 -14.62 19.40 2.34
CA ILE A 44 -13.31 20.03 2.55
C ILE A 44 -12.60 20.31 1.23
N TYR A 45 -12.70 19.41 0.25
CA TYR A 45 -11.98 19.49 -1.00
C TYR A 45 -12.84 19.91 -2.20
N GLU A 46 -14.10 20.34 -1.98
CA GLU A 46 -15.03 20.74 -3.05
C GLU A 46 -14.45 21.79 -4.02
N SER A 47 -13.67 22.73 -3.51
CA SER A 47 -13.07 23.81 -4.29
C SER A 47 -11.66 23.50 -4.79
N ASP A 48 -11.10 22.34 -4.46
CA ASP A 48 -9.74 21.98 -4.84
C ASP A 48 -9.73 21.16 -6.14
N SER A 49 -9.36 21.81 -7.24
CA SER A 49 -9.34 21.18 -8.57
C SER A 49 -8.32 20.07 -8.73
N GLU A 50 -7.40 19.91 -7.78
CA GLU A 50 -6.39 18.83 -7.79
C GLU A 50 -6.87 17.58 -7.06
N ILE A 51 -8.05 17.63 -6.40
CA ILE A 51 -8.53 16.52 -5.54
C ILE A 51 -9.91 16.06 -5.98
N ASP A 52 -10.03 14.77 -6.26
CA ASP A 52 -11.33 14.10 -6.40
C ASP A 52 -11.62 13.24 -5.17
N VAL A 53 -12.84 13.30 -4.68
CA VAL A 53 -13.31 12.46 -3.59
C VAL A 53 -14.44 11.56 -4.07
N LEU A 54 -14.18 10.26 -4.09
CA LEU A 54 -15.11 9.21 -4.46
C LEU A 54 -15.64 8.50 -3.20
N ILE A 55 -16.90 8.10 -3.21
CA ILE A 55 -17.50 7.33 -2.09
C ILE A 55 -18.04 6.01 -2.63
N ASN A 56 -17.57 4.90 -2.08
CA ASN A 56 -18.13 3.59 -2.35
C ASN A 56 -19.44 3.40 -1.59
N HIS A 57 -20.37 2.70 -2.20
CA HIS A 57 -21.67 2.38 -1.60
C HIS A 57 -21.64 1.17 -0.65
N GLU A 58 -20.52 0.42 -0.65
CA GLU A 58 -20.26 -0.71 0.24
C GLU A 58 -18.77 -0.80 0.56
N ASN A 59 -18.40 -1.47 1.65
CA ASN A 59 -17.00 -1.79 1.91
C ASN A 59 -16.55 -2.92 0.97
N ALA A 60 -15.87 -2.53 -0.09
CA ALA A 60 -15.39 -3.43 -1.14
C ALA A 60 -14.11 -4.22 -0.76
N GLY A 61 -13.55 -3.99 0.43
CA GLY A 61 -12.24 -4.49 0.84
C GLY A 61 -11.09 -3.68 0.25
N PHE A 62 -9.87 -4.15 0.49
CA PHE A 62 -8.66 -3.39 0.11
C PHE A 62 -8.46 -3.34 -1.41
N ALA A 63 -8.45 -4.50 -2.07
CA ALA A 63 -8.19 -4.58 -3.52
C ALA A 63 -9.23 -3.81 -4.35
N ARG A 64 -10.50 -4.13 -4.17
CA ARG A 64 -11.58 -3.52 -4.95
C ARG A 64 -11.72 -2.03 -4.66
N GLY A 65 -11.57 -1.62 -3.39
CA GLY A 65 -11.62 -0.21 -3.02
C GLY A 65 -10.54 0.61 -3.73
N ASN A 66 -9.28 0.14 -3.72
CA ASN A 66 -8.20 0.80 -4.45
C ASN A 66 -8.40 0.74 -5.98
N ASN A 67 -8.92 -0.37 -6.52
CA ASN A 67 -9.14 -0.51 -7.95
C ASN A 67 -10.16 0.49 -8.49
N VAL A 68 -11.18 0.89 -7.72
CA VAL A 68 -12.12 1.95 -8.11
C VAL A 68 -11.37 3.26 -8.35
N ALA A 69 -10.51 3.66 -7.42
CA ALA A 69 -9.71 4.88 -7.57
C ALA A 69 -8.69 4.75 -8.70
N TYR A 70 -8.06 3.58 -8.85
CA TYR A 70 -7.10 3.29 -9.91
C TYR A 70 -7.73 3.45 -11.31
N GLN A 71 -8.89 2.82 -11.55
CA GLN A 71 -9.60 2.91 -12.83
C GLN A 71 -10.05 4.35 -13.11
N PHE A 72 -10.62 5.03 -12.11
CA PHE A 72 -11.02 6.43 -12.24
C PHE A 72 -9.83 7.33 -12.63
N ALA A 73 -8.70 7.20 -11.94
CA ALA A 73 -7.50 7.99 -12.23
C ALA A 73 -6.92 7.65 -13.62
N LYS A 74 -6.89 6.37 -13.99
CA LYS A 74 -6.44 5.91 -15.32
C LYS A 74 -7.27 6.54 -16.44
N GLU A 75 -8.60 6.51 -16.32
CA GLU A 75 -9.52 7.02 -17.34
C GLU A 75 -9.51 8.55 -17.41
N LYS A 76 -9.53 9.22 -16.25
CA LYS A 76 -9.66 10.69 -16.18
C LYS A 76 -8.36 11.40 -16.48
N TYR A 77 -7.22 10.89 -15.99
CA TYR A 77 -5.96 11.61 -16.00
C TYR A 77 -4.90 11.02 -16.92
N ASN A 78 -5.02 9.76 -17.31
CA ASN A 78 -4.02 9.07 -18.14
C ASN A 78 -2.56 9.31 -17.66
N PRO A 79 -2.23 9.01 -16.39
CA PRO A 79 -0.98 9.42 -15.76
C PRO A 79 0.22 8.62 -16.26
N ASP A 80 1.43 9.23 -16.16
CA ASP A 80 2.69 8.53 -16.37
C ASP A 80 3.03 7.60 -15.21
N PHE A 81 2.70 8.04 -14.00
CA PHE A 81 2.85 7.27 -12.77
C PHE A 81 1.60 7.38 -11.92
N MET A 82 1.27 6.33 -11.23
CA MET A 82 0.19 6.30 -10.25
C MET A 82 0.71 5.77 -8.92
N VAL A 83 0.45 6.52 -7.85
CA VAL A 83 0.78 6.08 -6.49
C VAL A 83 -0.48 5.60 -5.80
N ILE A 84 -0.47 4.35 -5.35
CA ILE A 84 -1.50 3.85 -4.45
C ILE A 84 -0.91 3.76 -3.05
N MET A 85 -1.52 4.51 -2.13
CA MET A 85 -1.04 4.58 -0.75
C MET A 85 -2.19 4.54 0.26
N ASN A 86 -1.86 4.09 1.46
CA ASN A 86 -2.76 4.17 2.59
C ASN A 86 -2.86 5.62 3.08
N ASN A 87 -3.95 5.95 3.76
CA ASN A 87 -4.19 7.28 4.31
C ASN A 87 -3.45 7.57 5.63
N ASP A 88 -2.73 6.60 6.16
CA ASP A 88 -1.85 6.71 7.34
C ASP A 88 -0.35 6.82 6.97
N ILE A 89 -0.07 7.15 5.71
CA ILE A 89 1.28 7.41 5.19
C ILE A 89 1.44 8.92 4.98
N GLU A 90 2.59 9.44 5.36
CA GLU A 90 3.05 10.79 5.07
C GLU A 90 4.33 10.74 4.25
N ILE A 91 4.44 11.60 3.23
CA ILE A 91 5.63 11.71 2.38
C ILE A 91 6.52 12.78 3.02
N GLU A 92 7.71 12.40 3.49
CA GLU A 92 8.68 13.31 4.09
C GLU A 92 9.77 13.75 3.10
N THR A 93 9.88 13.05 1.97
CA THR A 93 10.90 13.30 0.94
C THR A 93 10.49 14.46 0.06
N GLU A 94 11.36 15.47 -0.07
CA GLU A 94 11.21 16.54 -1.06
C GLU A 94 11.47 15.97 -2.46
N ASP A 95 10.79 16.51 -3.48
CA ASP A 95 10.97 16.12 -4.89
C ASP A 95 10.72 14.62 -5.20
N PHE A 96 9.80 13.97 -4.47
CA PHE A 96 9.47 12.55 -4.67
C PHE A 96 9.19 12.20 -6.14
N GLU A 97 8.47 13.07 -6.87
CA GLU A 97 8.19 12.89 -8.29
C GLU A 97 9.48 12.82 -9.13
N LYS A 98 10.45 13.70 -8.84
CA LYS A 98 11.74 13.69 -9.52
C LYS A 98 12.49 12.40 -9.26
N ILE A 99 12.51 11.93 -8.02
CA ILE A 99 13.16 10.67 -7.65
C ILE A 99 12.54 9.50 -8.44
N VAL A 100 11.21 9.39 -8.46
CA VAL A 100 10.51 8.35 -9.24
C VAL A 100 10.85 8.42 -10.73
N THR A 101 10.90 9.64 -11.30
CA THR A 101 11.21 9.86 -12.71
C THR A 101 12.65 9.49 -13.03
N ASP A 102 13.60 9.87 -12.17
CA ASP A 102 15.02 9.56 -12.33
C ASP A 102 15.24 8.04 -12.30
N ILE A 103 14.68 7.35 -11.28
CA ILE A 103 14.75 5.89 -11.19
C ILE A 103 14.15 5.24 -12.44
N TYR A 104 12.99 5.69 -12.89
CA TYR A 104 12.35 5.13 -14.09
C TYR A 104 13.16 5.38 -15.37
N SER A 105 13.91 6.48 -15.44
CA SER A 105 14.76 6.78 -16.58
C SER A 105 15.97 5.84 -16.67
N GLU A 106 16.52 5.44 -15.52
CA GLU A 106 17.67 4.55 -15.40
C GLU A 106 17.25 3.08 -15.48
N GLU A 107 16.21 2.71 -14.76
CA GLU A 107 15.74 1.34 -14.65
C GLU A 107 14.23 1.27 -14.87
N LYS A 108 13.81 0.90 -16.07
CA LYS A 108 12.37 0.78 -16.41
C LYS A 108 11.67 -0.22 -15.50
N PHE A 109 11.06 0.27 -14.41
CA PHE A 109 10.24 -0.55 -13.53
C PHE A 109 8.77 -0.59 -13.96
N HIS A 110 8.08 -1.63 -13.60
CA HIS A 110 6.61 -1.70 -13.64
C HIS A 110 6.01 -1.25 -12.31
N LEU A 111 6.64 -1.69 -11.21
CA LEU A 111 6.23 -1.36 -9.83
C LEU A 111 7.46 -0.93 -9.04
N LEU A 112 7.31 0.16 -8.24
CA LEU A 112 8.35 0.64 -7.34
C LEU A 112 7.77 0.77 -5.93
N GLY A 113 8.49 0.25 -4.95
CA GLY A 113 8.17 0.40 -3.53
C GLY A 113 9.24 1.22 -2.83
N PRO A 114 8.97 2.47 -2.45
CA PRO A 114 9.90 3.27 -1.65
C PRO A 114 10.03 2.71 -0.24
N ASP A 115 11.05 3.17 0.50
CA ASP A 115 11.15 2.83 1.90
C ASP A 115 9.93 3.34 2.70
N ILE A 116 9.51 2.55 3.65
CA ILE A 116 8.37 2.85 4.52
C ILE A 116 8.83 2.69 5.97
N PHE A 117 9.00 3.81 6.66
CA PHE A 117 9.37 3.81 8.06
C PHE A 117 8.16 3.89 8.98
N SER A 118 7.95 2.89 9.82
CA SER A 118 6.91 2.90 10.83
C SER A 118 7.34 3.66 12.08
N THR A 119 6.76 4.83 12.31
CA THR A 119 6.99 5.65 13.52
C THR A 119 6.55 4.94 14.79
N THR A 120 5.49 4.12 14.72
CA THR A 120 4.99 3.35 15.86
C THR A 120 5.92 2.20 16.26
N TYR A 121 6.49 1.50 15.27
CA TYR A 121 7.33 0.32 15.51
C TYR A 121 8.82 0.61 15.40
N GLN A 122 9.20 1.80 14.92
CA GLN A 122 10.59 2.22 14.71
C GLN A 122 11.35 1.21 13.84
N LEU A 123 10.75 0.84 12.71
CA LEU A 123 11.33 -0.11 11.76
C LEU A 123 10.88 0.18 10.33
N HIS A 124 11.74 -0.18 9.38
CA HIS A 124 11.46 -0.16 7.96
C HIS A 124 10.60 -1.36 7.57
N GLN A 125 9.63 -1.16 6.69
CA GLN A 125 8.61 -2.16 6.34
C GLN A 125 8.66 -2.60 4.88
N ASN A 126 9.37 -1.87 4.03
CA ASN A 126 9.56 -2.24 2.64
C ASN A 126 11.04 -2.62 2.39
N PRO A 127 11.31 -3.67 1.62
CA PRO A 127 10.35 -4.63 1.08
C PRO A 127 9.73 -5.53 2.16
N LYS A 128 8.52 -6.00 1.92
CA LYS A 128 7.83 -6.93 2.80
C LYS A 128 8.56 -8.27 2.92
N ARG A 129 9.14 -8.71 1.80
CA ARG A 129 9.92 -9.94 1.69
C ARG A 129 10.90 -9.84 0.50
N LEU A 130 12.09 -10.44 0.63
CA LEU A 130 13.14 -10.43 -0.40
C LEU A 130 12.96 -11.48 -1.49
N THR A 131 12.15 -12.51 -1.25
CA THR A 131 12.00 -13.65 -2.15
C THR A 131 10.54 -13.99 -2.33
N HIS A 132 10.18 -14.46 -3.51
CA HIS A 132 8.84 -14.97 -3.80
C HIS A 132 8.45 -16.14 -2.89
N TYR A 133 7.14 -16.35 -2.75
CA TYR A 133 6.64 -17.54 -2.07
C TYR A 133 6.78 -18.77 -2.95
N THR A 134 7.32 -19.84 -2.40
CA THR A 134 7.30 -21.13 -3.07
C THR A 134 5.91 -21.76 -2.98
N TYR A 135 5.60 -22.65 -3.93
CA TYR A 135 4.35 -23.43 -3.90
C TYR A 135 4.13 -24.15 -2.56
N GLU A 136 5.20 -24.74 -1.99
CA GLU A 136 5.12 -25.46 -0.72
C GLU A 136 4.83 -24.52 0.46
N GLU A 137 5.38 -23.31 0.46
CA GLU A 137 5.06 -22.28 1.46
C GLU A 137 3.59 -21.86 1.38
N VAL A 138 3.08 -21.57 0.17
CA VAL A 138 1.68 -21.21 -0.04
C VAL A 138 0.75 -22.33 0.37
N LYS A 139 1.07 -23.58 0.01
CA LYS A 139 0.32 -24.77 0.40
C LYS A 139 0.28 -24.94 1.92
N ALA A 140 1.42 -24.79 2.59
CA ALA A 140 1.50 -24.88 4.05
C ALA A 140 0.68 -23.77 4.74
N LEU A 141 0.70 -22.56 4.20
CA LEU A 141 -0.15 -21.46 4.67
C LEU A 141 -1.64 -21.80 4.53
N ASN A 142 -2.05 -22.28 3.37
CA ASN A 142 -3.45 -22.68 3.11
C ASN A 142 -3.92 -23.79 4.06
N GLU A 143 -3.10 -24.83 4.27
CA GLU A 143 -3.41 -25.89 5.23
C GLU A 143 -3.51 -25.37 6.67
N LYS A 144 -2.63 -24.45 7.06
CA LYS A 144 -2.66 -23.80 8.36
C LYS A 144 -3.95 -22.98 8.55
N PHE A 145 -4.40 -22.25 7.53
CA PHE A 145 -5.66 -21.53 7.57
C PHE A 145 -6.88 -22.47 7.63
N LYS A 146 -6.89 -23.53 6.84
CA LYS A 146 -7.94 -24.56 6.90
C LYS A 146 -8.06 -25.22 8.28
N LYS A 147 -6.93 -25.48 8.94
CA LYS A 147 -6.87 -26.02 10.31
C LYS A 147 -7.15 -24.96 11.38
N GLY A 148 -6.92 -23.69 11.12
CA GLY A 148 -6.99 -22.59 12.08
C GLY A 148 -8.39 -21.99 12.28
N SER A 149 -9.46 -22.57 11.71
CA SER A 149 -10.84 -22.13 11.96
C SER A 149 -11.30 -22.32 13.42
N GLN A 150 -10.55 -23.11 14.22
CA GLN A 150 -10.71 -23.13 15.66
C GLN A 150 -9.69 -22.17 16.30
N VAL A 151 -10.22 -21.04 16.80
CA VAL A 151 -9.40 -20.04 17.52
C VAL A 151 -8.80 -20.68 18.76
N SER A 152 -7.56 -21.15 18.67
CA SER A 152 -6.87 -21.78 19.79
C SER A 152 -6.70 -20.79 20.95
N LEU A 153 -6.70 -21.29 22.19
CA LEU A 153 -6.45 -20.48 23.38
C LEU A 153 -5.13 -19.71 23.27
N ALA A 154 -4.11 -20.31 22.66
CA ALA A 154 -2.81 -19.70 22.36
C ALA A 154 -2.94 -18.48 21.43
N LEU A 155 -3.85 -18.52 20.46
CA LEU A 155 -4.11 -17.39 19.56
C LEU A 155 -4.84 -16.26 20.30
N LYS A 156 -5.79 -16.57 21.16
CA LYS A 156 -6.47 -15.58 22.03
C LYS A 156 -5.48 -14.87 22.97
N ILE A 157 -4.56 -15.62 23.60
CA ILE A 157 -3.50 -15.07 24.44
C ILE A 157 -2.57 -14.20 23.62
N LYS A 158 -2.20 -14.61 22.41
CA LYS A 158 -1.34 -13.83 21.51
C LYS A 158 -1.99 -12.54 21.02
N CYS A 159 -3.28 -12.56 20.75
CA CYS A 159 -4.08 -11.35 20.44
C CYS A 159 -4.19 -10.43 21.66
N TRP A 160 -4.42 -10.98 22.84
CA TRP A 160 -4.48 -10.21 24.08
C TRP A 160 -3.12 -9.56 24.41
N LEU A 161 -2.01 -10.28 24.28
CA LEU A 161 -0.66 -9.73 24.44
C LEU A 161 -0.36 -8.62 23.42
N LYS A 162 -0.83 -8.74 22.19
CA LYS A 162 -0.69 -7.71 21.15
C LYS A 162 -1.61 -6.50 21.36
N ALA A 163 -2.67 -6.61 22.15
CA ALA A 163 -3.53 -5.50 22.51
C ALA A 163 -2.83 -4.49 23.45
N SER A 164 -1.83 -4.93 24.22
CA SER A 164 -0.98 -4.04 25.01
C SER A 164 0.06 -3.34 24.11
N LYS A 165 0.03 -2.00 24.07
CA LYS A 165 0.96 -1.17 23.27
C LYS A 165 2.43 -1.49 23.62
N VAL A 166 2.76 -1.64 24.90
CA VAL A 166 4.11 -1.92 25.41
C VAL A 166 4.61 -3.30 24.97
N LEU A 167 3.78 -4.34 25.15
CA LEU A 167 4.14 -5.72 24.76
C LEU A 167 4.23 -5.87 23.24
N ARG A 168 3.37 -5.18 22.52
CA ARG A 168 3.41 -5.13 21.04
C ARG A 168 4.72 -4.54 20.57
N THR A 169 5.12 -3.38 21.11
CA THR A 169 6.39 -2.73 20.75
C THR A 169 7.60 -3.63 21.07
N ALA A 170 7.61 -4.27 22.24
CA ALA A 170 8.68 -5.20 22.61
C ALA A 170 8.77 -6.43 21.68
N ILE A 171 7.63 -6.98 21.26
CA ILE A 171 7.58 -8.10 20.29
C ILE A 171 8.16 -7.67 18.94
N TYR A 172 7.81 -6.47 18.46
CA TYR A 172 8.31 -5.95 17.19
C TYR A 172 9.78 -5.57 17.24
N GLN A 173 10.25 -4.94 18.33
CA GLN A 173 11.68 -4.66 18.54
C GLN A 173 12.54 -5.93 18.59
N ASN A 174 11.99 -7.02 19.13
CA ASN A 174 12.69 -8.31 19.15
C ASN A 174 12.73 -8.98 17.77
N ARG A 175 11.73 -8.73 16.91
CA ARG A 175 11.76 -9.12 15.50
C ARG A 175 12.82 -8.35 14.71
N ARG A 176 12.99 -7.05 14.98
CA ARG A 176 14.04 -6.20 14.40
C ARG A 176 15.44 -6.78 14.61
N LYS A 177 15.70 -7.40 15.77
CA LYS A 177 17.00 -8.02 16.06
C LYS A 177 17.24 -9.33 15.31
N LYS A 178 16.23 -9.96 14.73
CA LYS A 178 16.31 -11.30 14.10
C LYS A 178 16.39 -11.32 12.57
N GLY A 179 16.36 -10.20 11.90
CA GLY A 179 16.46 -10.12 10.43
C GLY A 179 15.69 -8.94 9.88
N SER A 180 16.20 -7.74 10.08
CA SER A 180 15.75 -6.61 9.26
C SER A 180 16.35 -6.78 7.87
N VAL A 181 15.51 -6.75 6.86
CA VAL A 181 15.94 -6.47 5.48
C VAL A 181 16.73 -5.17 5.53
N ASP A 182 17.88 -5.15 4.88
CA ASP A 182 18.65 -3.91 4.73
C ASP A 182 17.93 -3.04 3.68
N TYR A 183 17.08 -2.13 4.16
CA TYR A 183 16.26 -1.24 3.33
C TYR A 183 17.09 -0.32 2.43
N ARG A 184 18.38 -0.12 2.76
CA ARG A 184 19.31 0.71 1.97
C ARG A 184 19.81 0.02 0.71
N LYS A 185 19.47 -1.24 0.53
CA LYS A 185 19.86 -1.99 -0.65
C LYS A 185 18.67 -2.06 -1.59
N GLN A 186 18.89 -1.52 -2.77
CA GLN A 186 18.01 -1.78 -3.89
C GLN A 186 17.88 -3.29 -4.10
N VAL A 187 16.66 -3.76 -4.20
CA VAL A 187 16.35 -5.18 -4.38
C VAL A 187 15.48 -5.34 -5.62
N GLU A 188 15.94 -6.19 -6.51
CA GLU A 188 15.18 -6.56 -7.70
C GLU A 188 14.13 -7.61 -7.38
N ASN A 189 12.93 -7.41 -7.88
CA ASN A 189 11.79 -8.32 -7.77
C ASN A 189 11.47 -8.77 -6.33
N PRO A 190 11.40 -7.85 -5.35
CA PRO A 190 10.98 -8.16 -4.00
C PRO A 190 9.45 -8.16 -3.89
N ILE A 191 8.90 -8.77 -2.84
CA ILE A 191 7.49 -8.55 -2.50
C ILE A 191 7.37 -7.19 -1.81
N LEU A 192 6.69 -6.25 -2.47
CA LEU A 192 6.50 -4.90 -1.98
C LEU A 192 5.50 -4.82 -0.82
N HIS A 193 5.62 -3.78 -0.01
CA HIS A 193 4.65 -3.50 1.04
C HIS A 193 3.44 -2.74 0.47
N GLY A 194 2.24 -3.25 0.68
CA GLY A 194 1.02 -2.74 0.04
C GLY A 194 0.52 -1.37 0.53
N SER A 195 1.17 -0.76 1.52
CA SER A 195 0.76 0.57 1.98
C SER A 195 1.25 1.71 1.10
N PHE A 196 2.24 1.47 0.23
CA PHE A 196 2.73 2.45 -0.74
C PHE A 196 3.37 1.73 -1.94
N ILE A 197 2.79 1.89 -3.12
CA ILE A 197 3.31 1.33 -4.37
C ILE A 197 3.16 2.37 -5.47
N VAL A 198 4.22 2.58 -6.25
CA VAL A 198 4.23 3.37 -7.48
C VAL A 198 4.06 2.43 -8.66
N TYR A 199 3.10 2.72 -9.51
CA TYR A 199 2.80 2.03 -10.75
C TYR A 199 3.27 2.89 -11.91
N SER A 200 4.10 2.36 -12.80
CA SER A 200 4.54 3.07 -14.00
C SER A 200 3.49 3.02 -15.11
N ARG A 201 3.64 3.88 -16.13
CA ARG A 201 2.82 3.85 -17.34
C ARG A 201 2.81 2.46 -17.99
N ASP A 202 3.96 1.78 -18.02
CA ASP A 202 4.08 0.45 -18.63
C ASP A 202 3.15 -0.58 -17.94
N PHE A 203 2.96 -0.46 -16.63
CA PHE A 203 1.97 -1.26 -15.90
C PHE A 203 0.54 -0.76 -16.14
N ILE A 204 0.33 0.57 -16.02
CA ILE A 204 -1.00 1.18 -16.11
C ILE A 204 -1.67 0.89 -17.47
N GLU A 205 -0.92 0.93 -18.57
CA GLU A 205 -1.45 0.64 -19.89
C GLU A 205 -1.86 -0.82 -20.08
N LYS A 206 -1.11 -1.76 -19.47
CA LYS A 206 -1.32 -3.21 -19.63
C LYS A 206 -2.38 -3.77 -18.68
N GLU A 207 -2.54 -3.18 -17.50
CA GLU A 207 -3.35 -3.75 -16.43
C GLU A 207 -4.64 -2.95 -16.21
N GLU A 208 -5.75 -3.68 -16.12
CA GLU A 208 -7.06 -3.11 -15.80
C GLU A 208 -7.17 -2.75 -14.32
N TYR A 209 -6.48 -3.50 -13.45
CA TYR A 209 -6.54 -3.38 -12.00
C TYR A 209 -5.15 -3.24 -11.40
N ALA A 210 -5.05 -2.46 -10.31
CA ALA A 210 -3.83 -2.38 -9.50
C ALA A 210 -3.61 -3.64 -8.66
N PHE A 211 -4.69 -4.22 -8.16
CA PHE A 211 -4.69 -5.45 -7.35
C PHE A 211 -5.72 -6.43 -7.86
N ASN A 212 -5.45 -7.73 -7.71
CA ASN A 212 -6.40 -8.76 -8.06
C ASN A 212 -7.72 -8.59 -7.29
N PRO A 213 -8.89 -8.42 -7.97
CA PRO A 213 -10.15 -8.08 -7.33
C PRO A 213 -10.78 -9.23 -6.53
N ASN A 214 -10.19 -10.41 -6.54
CA ASN A 214 -10.72 -11.59 -5.84
C ASN A 214 -10.32 -11.68 -4.37
N THR A 215 -9.56 -10.69 -3.86
CA THR A 215 -9.23 -10.57 -2.43
C THR A 215 -10.12 -9.52 -1.77
N PHE A 216 -10.46 -9.74 -0.49
CA PHE A 216 -11.12 -8.75 0.33
C PHE A 216 -10.11 -8.00 1.20
N PHE A 217 -9.24 -8.75 1.90
CA PHE A 217 -8.21 -8.21 2.75
C PHE A 217 -7.11 -9.25 3.00
N TYR A 218 -5.86 -8.84 2.88
CA TYR A 218 -4.63 -9.63 2.93
C TYR A 218 -4.30 -10.40 1.65
N TYR A 219 -3.02 -10.58 1.43
CA TYR A 219 -2.38 -11.24 0.28
C TYR A 219 -2.44 -10.49 -1.05
N GLU A 220 -2.93 -9.27 -1.09
CA GLU A 220 -2.99 -8.47 -2.32
C GLU A 220 -1.60 -8.31 -2.95
N THR A 221 -0.59 -8.01 -2.15
CA THR A 221 0.78 -7.81 -2.63
C THR A 221 1.49 -9.09 -2.99
N GLU A 222 1.20 -10.20 -2.30
CA GLU A 222 1.72 -11.52 -2.66
C GLU A 222 1.13 -12.03 -3.99
N ILE A 223 -0.13 -11.72 -4.26
CA ILE A 223 -0.77 -12.05 -5.54
C ILE A 223 -0.23 -11.14 -6.64
N LEU A 224 -0.10 -9.84 -6.36
CA LEU A 224 0.49 -8.88 -7.29
C LEU A 224 1.92 -9.28 -7.70
N ASP A 225 2.74 -9.68 -6.72
CA ASP A 225 4.09 -10.20 -6.93
C ASP A 225 4.08 -11.44 -7.85
N TYR A 226 3.23 -12.41 -7.56
CA TYR A 226 3.12 -13.62 -8.38
C TYR A 226 2.64 -13.33 -9.82
N GLU A 227 1.64 -12.46 -9.98
CA GLU A 227 1.15 -12.05 -11.29
C GLU A 227 2.20 -11.26 -12.07
N ALA A 228 2.98 -10.41 -11.38
CA ALA A 228 4.08 -9.66 -11.97
C ALA A 228 5.21 -10.59 -12.45
N GLU A 229 5.58 -11.60 -11.65
CA GLU A 229 6.56 -12.63 -12.05
C GLU A 229 6.10 -13.37 -13.31
N LEU A 230 4.83 -13.81 -13.35
CA LEU A 230 4.27 -14.50 -14.52
C LEU A 230 4.28 -13.66 -15.80
N LYS A 231 4.13 -12.34 -15.66
CA LYS A 231 4.10 -11.38 -16.78
C LYS A 231 5.45 -10.82 -17.13
N GLY A 232 6.50 -11.16 -16.38
CA GLY A 232 7.85 -10.65 -16.55
C GLY A 232 7.98 -9.15 -16.23
N TYR A 233 7.23 -8.67 -15.24
CA TYR A 233 7.31 -7.29 -14.77
C TYR A 233 8.49 -7.11 -13.81
N ASN A 234 9.11 -5.94 -13.86
CA ASN A 234 10.21 -5.56 -12.98
C ASN A 234 9.68 -4.82 -11.77
N LEU A 235 10.02 -5.31 -10.58
CA LEU A 235 9.72 -4.69 -9.29
C LEU A 235 11.01 -4.19 -8.66
N HIS A 236 10.99 -2.97 -8.15
CA HIS A 236 12.15 -2.34 -7.51
C HIS A 236 11.80 -1.80 -6.13
N THR A 237 12.83 -1.69 -5.28
CA THR A 237 12.76 -0.91 -4.03
C THR A 237 13.79 0.20 -4.07
N GLU A 238 13.46 1.32 -3.42
CA GLU A 238 14.35 2.48 -3.28
C GLU A 238 14.30 3.01 -1.85
N ASP A 239 15.46 3.57 -1.39
CA ASP A 239 15.64 4.15 -0.05
C ASP A 239 14.99 5.55 0.09
#